data_7ea7b358f3402d39c5b0b94697574c8a
#
_entry.id   7ea7b358f3402d39c5b0b94697574c8a
#
_cell.length_a   1.000
_cell.length_b   1.000
_cell.length_c   1.000
_cell.angle_alpha   90.00
_cell.angle_beta   90.00
_cell.angle_gamma   90.00
#
_symmetry.space_group_name_H-M   'P 1'
#
loop_
_entity.id
_entity.type
_entity.pdbx_description
1 polymer ?
#
loop_
_entity_poly.entity_id
_entity_poly.type
_entity_poly.pdbx_seq_one_letter_code
_entity_poly.pdbx_strand_id
1 'polypeptide(L)'
;MVAGLVASVAAPGLARAQVTKEPEAAIFPDPKKFAHGLYTEGEVGAVTFFGPAGDVVAPGFAIGARVGYDIFRFLALQVHGLGSTHLTKAGDRPQGDQLLQTYQGMVEGKLTLRFGQVSVFGEGGVGLTRLSTNLLYQLGVEQQYRTGLTAGGGAGVDYHSLSRHFSIGLRGEYYWLRDLRSSKDLMVTTYLRYTF
;
A
#
# COMPACT_ATOMS: atom_id res chain seq x y z
N MET A 1 21.06 -92.31 -22.31
CA MET A 1 20.72 -91.01 -22.81
C MET A 1 20.25 -90.16 -21.66
N VAL A 2 21.05 -89.24 -21.14
CA VAL A 2 20.73 -88.37 -20.02
C VAL A 2 20.78 -86.98 -20.56
N ALA A 3 19.65 -86.29 -20.61
CA ALA A 3 19.53 -84.88 -21.05
C ALA A 3 19.79 -83.96 -19.85
N GLY A 4 20.86 -83.20 -19.96
CA GLY A 4 21.17 -82.21 -18.97
C GLY A 4 20.37 -80.94 -19.20
N LEU A 5 19.66 -80.47 -18.17
CA LEU A 5 18.91 -79.21 -18.12
C LEU A 5 19.85 -78.15 -17.58
N VAL A 6 20.21 -77.18 -18.40
CA VAL A 6 20.98 -76.00 -17.97
C VAL A 6 19.98 -74.93 -17.54
N ALA A 7 19.93 -74.62 -16.23
CA ALA A 7 19.14 -73.54 -15.71
C ALA A 7 19.96 -72.22 -15.78
N SER A 8 19.47 -71.29 -16.61
CA SER A 8 20.03 -69.92 -16.71
C SER A 8 19.48 -69.08 -15.54
N VAL A 9 20.33 -68.65 -14.65
CA VAL A 9 20.02 -67.72 -13.58
C VAL A 9 20.20 -66.31 -14.10
N ALA A 10 19.07 -65.62 -14.34
CA ALA A 10 19.08 -64.22 -14.66
C ALA A 10 19.38 -63.37 -13.39
N ALA A 11 20.46 -62.62 -13.41
CA ALA A 11 20.79 -61.69 -12.35
C ALA A 11 19.82 -60.50 -12.35
N PRO A 12 19.29 -60.07 -11.20
CA PRO A 12 18.45 -58.87 -11.14
C PRO A 12 19.32 -57.62 -11.40
N GLY A 13 18.99 -56.92 -12.47
CA GLY A 13 19.59 -55.60 -12.79
C GLY A 13 19.30 -54.62 -11.66
N LEU A 14 20.38 -54.15 -11.02
CA LEU A 14 20.34 -53.03 -10.06
C LEU A 14 19.84 -51.79 -10.83
N ALA A 15 18.55 -51.48 -10.65
CA ALA A 15 18.00 -50.19 -11.05
C ALA A 15 18.72 -49.10 -10.26
N ARG A 16 19.68 -48.42 -10.86
CA ARG A 16 20.23 -47.18 -10.34
C ARG A 16 19.10 -46.17 -10.29
N ALA A 17 18.58 -45.92 -9.09
CA ALA A 17 17.77 -44.76 -8.84
C ALA A 17 18.61 -43.53 -9.23
N GLN A 18 18.27 -42.95 -10.38
CA GLN A 18 18.72 -41.58 -10.67
C GLN A 18 18.07 -40.68 -9.63
N VAL A 19 18.84 -40.28 -8.63
CA VAL A 19 18.49 -39.15 -7.77
C VAL A 19 18.49 -37.94 -8.70
N THR A 20 17.32 -37.63 -9.23
CA THR A 20 17.06 -36.34 -9.88
C THR A 20 17.29 -35.32 -8.77
N LYS A 21 18.47 -34.66 -8.78
CA LYS A 21 18.65 -33.45 -7.98
C LYS A 21 17.53 -32.52 -8.40
N GLU A 22 16.50 -32.42 -7.58
CA GLU A 22 15.60 -31.27 -7.68
C GLU A 22 16.48 -30.02 -7.74
N PRO A 23 16.25 -29.14 -8.73
CA PRO A 23 17.02 -27.90 -8.77
C PRO A 23 16.82 -27.22 -7.43
N GLU A 24 17.91 -27.09 -6.68
CA GLU A 24 17.98 -26.36 -5.42
C GLU A 24 17.27 -25.03 -5.64
N ALA A 25 16.04 -24.90 -5.08
CA ALA A 25 15.22 -23.73 -5.29
C ALA A 25 16.05 -22.54 -4.88
N ALA A 26 16.39 -21.69 -5.80
CA ALA A 26 17.25 -20.54 -5.57
C ALA A 26 16.70 -19.79 -4.35
N ILE A 27 17.47 -19.71 -3.29
CA ILE A 27 17.11 -19.10 -2.02
C ILE A 27 16.66 -17.64 -2.23
N PHE A 28 17.06 -17.05 -3.35
CA PHE A 28 16.65 -15.71 -3.77
C PHE A 28 15.86 -15.81 -5.09
N PRO A 29 14.58 -15.45 -5.10
CA PRO A 29 13.81 -15.40 -6.34
C PRO A 29 14.45 -14.40 -7.30
N ASP A 30 14.57 -14.79 -8.58
CA ASP A 30 15.02 -13.91 -9.65
C ASP A 30 14.20 -12.60 -9.61
N PRO A 31 14.82 -11.42 -9.46
CA PRO A 31 14.11 -10.15 -9.41
C PRO A 31 13.27 -9.86 -10.66
N LYS A 32 13.49 -10.57 -11.76
CA LYS A 32 12.66 -10.50 -12.98
C LYS A 32 11.32 -11.23 -12.87
N LYS A 33 11.10 -11.99 -11.81
CA LYS A 33 9.91 -12.83 -11.62
C LYS A 33 8.94 -12.34 -10.54
N PHE A 34 9.03 -11.09 -10.08
CA PHE A 34 8.02 -10.54 -9.17
C PHE A 34 6.65 -10.51 -9.85
N ALA A 35 5.63 -10.84 -9.06
CA ALA A 35 4.26 -10.74 -9.52
C ALA A 35 3.94 -9.28 -9.89
N HIS A 36 3.22 -9.11 -10.97
CA HIS A 36 2.69 -7.82 -11.40
C HIS A 36 1.28 -8.05 -11.93
N GLY A 37 0.41 -7.10 -11.76
CA GLY A 37 -0.99 -7.21 -12.14
C GLY A 37 -1.88 -6.57 -11.10
N LEU A 38 -2.98 -7.23 -10.77
CA LEU A 38 -3.89 -6.77 -9.71
C LEU A 38 -3.19 -6.86 -8.35
N TYR A 39 -3.33 -5.81 -7.54
CA TYR A 39 -2.84 -5.81 -6.17
C TYR A 39 -3.78 -5.10 -5.21
N THR A 40 -3.62 -5.43 -3.95
CA THR A 40 -4.28 -4.74 -2.83
C THR A 40 -3.24 -4.30 -1.83
N GLU A 41 -3.46 -3.13 -1.21
CA GLU A 41 -2.63 -2.61 -0.13
C GLU A 41 -3.54 -2.27 1.06
N GLY A 42 -3.10 -2.62 2.27
CA GLY A 42 -3.67 -2.11 3.52
C GLY A 42 -2.63 -1.25 4.21
N GLU A 43 -3.04 -0.08 4.70
CA GLU A 43 -2.12 0.91 5.25
C GLU A 43 -2.60 1.48 6.57
N VAL A 44 -1.63 1.86 7.41
CA VAL A 44 -1.84 2.57 8.66
C VAL A 44 -0.78 3.65 8.83
N GLY A 45 -1.14 4.75 9.47
CA GLY A 45 -0.19 5.84 9.66
C GLY A 45 -0.73 7.02 10.43
N ALA A 46 -0.08 8.16 10.21
CA ALA A 46 -0.43 9.43 10.81
C ALA A 46 -0.65 10.51 9.74
N VAL A 47 -1.59 11.39 10.02
CA VAL A 47 -1.90 12.56 9.18
C VAL A 47 -1.79 13.82 10.01
N THR A 48 -1.18 14.86 9.45
CA THR A 48 -1.15 16.20 10.04
C THR A 48 -1.61 17.23 9.02
N PHE A 49 -2.37 18.21 9.48
CA PHE A 49 -2.83 19.32 8.65
C PHE A 49 -1.89 20.51 8.76
N PHE A 50 -1.81 21.28 7.67
CA PHE A 50 -1.11 22.55 7.59
C PHE A 50 -2.06 23.65 7.11
N GLY A 51 -1.71 24.91 7.42
CA GLY A 51 -2.56 26.05 7.16
C GLY A 51 -3.70 26.17 8.18
N PRO A 52 -4.82 26.82 7.84
CA PRO A 52 -5.89 27.13 8.79
C PRO A 52 -6.47 25.90 9.52
N ALA A 53 -6.50 24.73 8.87
CA ALA A 53 -6.90 23.50 9.54
C ALA A 53 -5.88 23.01 10.57
N GLY A 54 -4.59 23.20 10.30
CA GLY A 54 -3.51 22.78 11.20
C GLY A 54 -3.47 23.56 12.53
N ASP A 55 -4.04 24.77 12.56
CA ASP A 55 -4.12 25.58 13.79
C ASP A 55 -5.14 25.02 14.78
N VAL A 56 -6.19 24.37 14.27
CA VAL A 56 -7.35 23.91 15.07
C VAL A 56 -7.46 22.39 15.18
N VAL A 57 -6.71 21.63 14.38
CA VAL A 57 -6.73 20.15 14.34
C VAL A 57 -5.37 19.60 14.74
N ALA A 58 -5.34 18.67 15.67
CA ALA A 58 -4.12 17.95 16.04
C ALA A 58 -3.78 16.85 15.00
N PRO A 59 -2.52 16.43 14.92
CA PRO A 59 -2.18 15.22 14.16
C PRO A 59 -3.03 14.04 14.58
N GLY A 60 -3.40 13.19 13.62
CA GLY A 60 -4.31 12.10 13.84
C GLY A 60 -3.81 10.77 13.27
N PHE A 61 -4.54 9.72 13.58
CA PHE A 61 -4.32 8.39 13.07
C PHE A 61 -5.07 8.19 11.76
N ALA A 62 -4.47 7.46 10.83
CA ALA A 62 -5.05 7.13 9.54
C ALA A 62 -5.01 5.61 9.29
N ILE A 63 -6.06 5.12 8.65
CA ILE A 63 -6.15 3.76 8.12
C ILE A 63 -6.72 3.82 6.71
N GLY A 64 -6.16 3.05 5.80
CA GLY A 64 -6.58 3.07 4.41
C GLY A 64 -6.37 1.75 3.69
N ALA A 65 -6.86 1.73 2.47
CA ALA A 65 -6.67 0.62 1.55
C ALA A 65 -6.54 1.13 0.12
N ARG A 66 -5.75 0.42 -0.68
CA ARG A 66 -5.64 0.65 -2.12
C ARG A 66 -5.90 -0.64 -2.89
N VAL A 67 -6.48 -0.47 -4.05
CA VAL A 67 -6.60 -1.51 -5.07
C VAL A 67 -6.05 -0.94 -6.35
N GLY A 68 -5.11 -1.63 -6.98
CA GLY A 68 -4.46 -1.14 -8.17
C GLY A 68 -4.09 -2.24 -9.15
N TYR A 69 -3.68 -1.82 -10.31
CA TYR A 69 -3.23 -2.69 -11.38
C TYR A 69 -1.93 -2.19 -11.97
N ASP A 70 -0.91 -3.04 -11.98
CA ASP A 70 0.38 -2.77 -12.63
C ASP A 70 0.21 -2.93 -14.16
N ILE A 71 0.03 -1.81 -14.87
CA ILE A 71 -0.11 -1.77 -16.33
C ILE A 71 1.22 -2.16 -16.99
N PHE A 72 2.31 -1.60 -16.44
CA PHE A 72 3.68 -1.91 -16.81
C PHE A 72 4.53 -2.14 -15.56
N ARG A 73 5.73 -2.64 -15.72
CA ARG A 73 6.65 -2.86 -14.59
C ARG A 73 7.00 -1.59 -13.81
N PHE A 74 6.82 -0.43 -14.44
CA PHE A 74 7.14 0.87 -13.87
C PHE A 74 5.91 1.76 -13.66
N LEU A 75 4.73 1.37 -14.14
CA LEU A 75 3.51 2.19 -14.10
C LEU A 75 2.33 1.36 -13.59
N ALA A 76 1.66 1.88 -12.57
CA ALA A 76 0.41 1.36 -12.05
C ALA A 76 -0.66 2.44 -11.98
N LEU A 77 -1.91 2.01 -12.03
CA LEU A 77 -3.08 2.82 -11.72
C LEU A 77 -3.77 2.23 -10.49
N GLN A 78 -4.17 3.08 -9.55
CA GLN A 78 -4.77 2.64 -8.30
C GLN A 78 -5.93 3.53 -7.85
N VAL A 79 -6.82 2.94 -7.07
CA VAL A 79 -7.87 3.62 -6.32
C VAL A 79 -7.49 3.52 -4.84
N HIS A 80 -7.55 4.64 -4.16
CA HIS A 80 -7.19 4.78 -2.76
C HIS A 80 -8.40 5.23 -1.94
N GLY A 81 -8.64 4.57 -0.82
CA GLY A 81 -9.61 4.96 0.20
C GLY A 81 -8.94 5.11 1.55
N LEU A 82 -9.12 6.26 2.19
CA LEU A 82 -8.50 6.59 3.47
C LEU A 82 -9.55 7.12 4.45
N GLY A 83 -9.45 6.69 5.71
CA GLY A 83 -10.13 7.29 6.84
C GLY A 83 -9.11 7.81 7.85
N SER A 84 -9.30 9.02 8.37
CA SER A 84 -8.46 9.52 9.45
C SER A 84 -9.30 10.11 10.59
N THR A 85 -8.71 10.09 11.78
CA THR A 85 -9.35 10.54 13.02
C THR A 85 -8.43 11.50 13.74
N HIS A 86 -8.93 12.68 14.07
CA HIS A 86 -8.17 13.79 14.66
C HIS A 86 -8.88 14.33 15.88
N LEU A 87 -8.11 14.80 16.86
CA LEU A 87 -8.62 15.61 17.94
C LEU A 87 -8.55 17.09 17.54
N THR A 88 -9.56 17.87 17.94
CA THR A 88 -9.47 19.31 17.80
C THR A 88 -8.62 19.88 18.92
N LYS A 89 -7.80 20.88 18.61
CA LYS A 89 -7.12 21.70 19.62
C LYS A 89 -8.18 22.59 20.24
N ALA A 90 -8.67 22.25 21.44
CA ALA A 90 -9.53 23.11 22.21
C ALA A 90 -8.68 24.33 22.62
N GLY A 91 -8.83 25.45 21.90
CA GLY A 91 -8.49 26.75 22.49
C GLY A 91 -9.37 27.00 23.70
N ASP A 92 -9.34 28.19 24.30
CA ASP A 92 -10.13 28.60 25.48
C ASP A 92 -11.66 28.49 25.31
N ARG A 93 -12.17 27.47 24.61
CA ARG A 93 -13.59 27.27 24.31
C ARG A 93 -14.18 26.19 25.21
N PRO A 94 -15.41 26.42 25.76
CA PRO A 94 -16.00 25.55 26.77
C PRO A 94 -16.51 24.18 26.27
N GLN A 95 -16.25 23.77 25.03
CA GLN A 95 -16.85 22.57 24.44
C GLN A 95 -15.93 21.33 24.37
N GLY A 96 -14.78 21.34 25.02
CA GLY A 96 -13.90 20.15 25.09
C GLY A 96 -13.33 19.68 23.74
N ASP A 97 -12.47 18.68 23.80
CA ASP A 97 -11.88 18.03 22.62
C ASP A 97 -12.97 17.28 21.84
N GLN A 98 -13.14 17.65 20.58
CA GLN A 98 -14.09 16.97 19.69
C GLN A 98 -13.34 16.15 18.64
N LEU A 99 -13.92 15.01 18.26
CA LEU A 99 -13.36 14.10 17.28
C LEU A 99 -13.75 14.54 15.86
N LEU A 100 -12.75 14.86 15.04
CA LEU A 100 -12.90 15.08 13.62
C LEU A 100 -12.52 13.81 12.87
N GLN A 101 -13.41 13.32 12.02
CA GLN A 101 -13.11 12.24 11.09
C GLN A 101 -13.10 12.77 9.65
N THR A 102 -12.14 12.30 8.87
CA THR A 102 -12.07 12.59 7.44
C THR A 102 -12.10 11.28 6.65
N TYR A 103 -12.73 11.33 5.49
CA TYR A 103 -12.78 10.22 4.54
C TYR A 103 -12.31 10.75 3.19
N GLN A 104 -11.36 10.05 2.59
CA GLN A 104 -10.77 10.43 1.32
C GLN A 104 -10.89 9.27 0.33
N GLY A 105 -11.24 9.58 -0.91
CA GLY A 105 -11.27 8.65 -2.02
C GLY A 105 -10.55 9.24 -3.22
N MET A 106 -9.58 8.54 -3.80
CA MET A 106 -8.70 9.06 -4.84
C MET A 106 -8.48 8.05 -5.97
N VAL A 107 -8.15 8.57 -7.13
CA VAL A 107 -7.57 7.81 -8.25
C VAL A 107 -6.17 8.33 -8.48
N GLU A 108 -5.20 7.43 -8.52
CA GLU A 108 -3.78 7.75 -8.50
C GLU A 108 -3.00 6.96 -9.55
N GLY A 109 -1.99 7.59 -10.13
CA GLY A 109 -0.96 6.93 -10.91
C GLY A 109 0.29 6.74 -10.07
N LYS A 110 0.94 5.57 -10.16
CA LYS A 110 2.18 5.23 -9.44
C LYS A 110 3.29 4.88 -10.43
N LEU A 111 4.44 5.53 -10.30
CA LEU A 111 5.65 5.25 -11.05
C LEU A 111 6.67 4.59 -10.12
N THR A 112 7.18 3.42 -10.50
CA THR A 112 8.06 2.61 -9.66
C THR A 112 9.39 2.33 -10.36
N LEU A 113 10.49 2.54 -9.64
CA LEU A 113 11.84 2.14 -10.02
C LEU A 113 12.30 1.03 -9.08
N ARG A 114 12.70 -0.13 -9.64
CA ARG A 114 13.03 -1.32 -8.86
C ARG A 114 14.51 -1.63 -8.86
N PHE A 115 15.08 -1.87 -7.69
CA PHE A 115 16.49 -2.20 -7.45
C PHE A 115 16.57 -3.51 -6.63
N GLY A 116 16.50 -4.65 -7.32
CA GLY A 116 16.44 -5.94 -6.64
C GLY A 116 15.19 -6.12 -5.77
N GLN A 117 15.38 -6.32 -4.47
CA GLN A 117 14.29 -6.46 -3.50
C GLN A 117 13.72 -5.13 -3.01
N VAL A 118 14.36 -4.00 -3.32
CA VAL A 118 13.88 -2.68 -2.94
C VAL A 118 13.38 -1.96 -4.18
N SER A 119 12.29 -1.24 -4.05
CA SER A 119 11.84 -0.29 -5.05
C SER A 119 11.55 1.07 -4.42
N VAL A 120 11.76 2.12 -5.19
CA VAL A 120 11.31 3.47 -4.86
C VAL A 120 10.21 3.85 -5.83
N PHE A 121 9.27 4.63 -5.35
CA PHE A 121 8.16 5.06 -6.21
C PHE A 121 7.77 6.50 -5.92
N GLY A 122 7.15 7.10 -6.92
CA GLY A 122 6.40 8.33 -6.82
C GLY A 122 4.97 8.09 -7.29
N GLU A 123 4.01 8.75 -6.66
CA GLU A 123 2.61 8.62 -7.00
C GLU A 123 1.92 9.98 -6.94
N GLY A 124 0.78 10.10 -7.63
CA GLY A 124 -0.02 11.31 -7.62
C GLY A 124 -1.38 11.08 -8.19
N GLY A 125 -2.34 11.89 -7.73
CA GLY A 125 -3.72 11.69 -8.11
C GLY A 125 -4.65 12.82 -7.71
N VAL A 126 -5.91 12.58 -7.97
CA VAL A 126 -7.02 13.48 -7.65
C VAL A 126 -8.16 12.69 -7.05
N GLY A 127 -8.95 13.35 -6.22
CA GLY A 127 -10.06 12.70 -5.55
C GLY A 127 -10.95 13.67 -4.78
N LEU A 128 -11.67 13.11 -3.83
CA LEU A 128 -12.59 13.84 -2.98
C LEU A 128 -12.28 13.54 -1.51
N THR A 129 -12.32 14.56 -0.69
CA THR A 129 -12.27 14.44 0.78
C THR A 129 -13.59 14.89 1.37
N ARG A 130 -14.14 14.08 2.26
CA ARG A 130 -15.35 14.36 3.03
C ARG A 130 -15.05 14.44 4.51
N LEU A 131 -15.60 15.46 5.17
CA LEU A 131 -15.54 15.65 6.61
C LEU A 131 -16.82 15.13 7.27
N SER A 132 -16.69 14.41 8.38
CA SER A 132 -17.83 13.71 9.02
C SER A 132 -18.77 14.62 9.80
N THR A 133 -18.33 15.79 10.27
CA THR A 133 -19.10 16.64 11.19
C THR A 133 -19.02 18.13 10.88
N ASN A 134 -19.99 18.91 11.41
CA ASN A 134 -19.99 20.37 11.39
C ASN A 134 -18.91 21.00 12.29
N LEU A 135 -17.91 20.27 12.70
CA LEU A 135 -16.92 20.72 13.65
C LEU A 135 -16.11 21.93 13.14
N LEU A 136 -15.78 21.93 11.85
CA LEU A 136 -15.13 23.09 11.23
C LEU A 136 -16.02 24.32 11.17
N TYR A 137 -17.34 24.14 11.10
CA TYR A 137 -18.31 25.23 11.21
C TYR A 137 -18.31 25.81 12.64
N GLN A 138 -18.33 24.97 13.65
CA GLN A 138 -18.29 25.38 15.07
C GLN A 138 -16.98 26.06 15.45
N LEU A 139 -15.86 25.70 14.77
CA LEU A 139 -14.56 26.30 14.96
C LEU A 139 -14.35 27.60 14.16
N GLY A 140 -15.38 28.05 13.40
CA GLY A 140 -15.27 29.26 12.56
C GLY A 140 -14.41 29.07 11.30
N VAL A 141 -14.03 27.83 10.98
CA VAL A 141 -13.42 27.42 9.70
C VAL A 141 -14.54 27.04 8.75
N GLU A 142 -15.41 28.00 8.52
CA GLU A 142 -16.67 27.80 7.81
C GLU A 142 -16.48 27.30 6.40
N GLN A 143 -17.17 26.19 6.03
CA GLN A 143 -17.40 25.82 4.64
C GLN A 143 -18.80 25.24 4.47
N GLN A 144 -19.44 25.77 3.44
CA GLN A 144 -20.76 25.37 3.00
C GLN A 144 -20.81 23.92 2.47
N TYR A 145 -19.64 23.33 2.16
CA TYR A 145 -19.48 22.01 1.57
C TYR A 145 -18.71 21.07 2.46
N ARG A 146 -19.30 19.91 2.78
CA ARG A 146 -18.65 18.81 3.54
C ARG A 146 -17.73 17.95 2.71
N THR A 147 -17.76 18.12 1.38
CA THR A 147 -16.97 17.36 0.43
C THR A 147 -16.21 18.31 -0.46
N GLY A 148 -14.93 18.14 -0.58
CA GLY A 148 -14.03 18.98 -1.34
C GLY A 148 -13.14 18.19 -2.29
N LEU A 149 -12.68 18.86 -3.33
CA LEU A 149 -11.71 18.32 -4.27
C LEU A 149 -10.34 18.25 -3.60
N THR A 150 -9.69 17.11 -3.78
CA THR A 150 -8.34 16.84 -3.28
C THR A 150 -7.43 16.49 -4.45
N ALA A 151 -6.22 17.02 -4.44
CA ALA A 151 -5.18 16.66 -5.39
C ALA A 151 -3.84 16.62 -4.67
N GLY A 152 -2.98 15.70 -5.05
CA GLY A 152 -1.67 15.61 -4.44
C GLY A 152 -0.87 14.42 -4.91
N GLY A 153 0.16 14.10 -4.16
CA GLY A 153 1.01 12.96 -4.45
C GLY A 153 2.04 12.74 -3.38
N GLY A 154 2.81 11.71 -3.57
CA GLY A 154 3.79 11.27 -2.61
C GLY A 154 4.90 10.44 -3.22
N ALA A 155 5.74 9.95 -2.34
CA ALA A 155 6.81 9.03 -2.67
C ALA A 155 7.00 8.02 -1.54
N GLY A 156 7.62 6.89 -1.87
CA GLY A 156 7.86 5.86 -0.88
C GLY A 156 8.87 4.82 -1.32
N VAL A 157 9.03 3.84 -0.45
CA VAL A 157 9.94 2.71 -0.63
C VAL A 157 9.19 1.42 -0.35
N ASP A 158 9.35 0.43 -1.21
CA ASP A 158 8.87 -0.94 -1.04
C ASP A 158 10.03 -1.89 -0.76
N TYR A 159 9.85 -2.80 0.16
CA TYR A 159 10.67 -3.99 0.30
C TYR A 159 9.87 -5.22 -0.11
N HIS A 160 10.33 -5.90 -1.16
CA HIS A 160 9.70 -7.11 -1.66
C HIS A 160 10.22 -8.32 -0.89
N SER A 161 9.31 -9.03 -0.24
CA SER A 161 9.62 -10.28 0.46
C SER A 161 10.09 -11.36 -0.52
N LEU A 162 10.76 -12.40 0.02
CA LEU A 162 11.09 -13.63 -0.72
C LEU A 162 9.85 -14.31 -1.34
N SER A 163 8.68 -14.11 -0.76
CA SER A 163 7.41 -14.42 -1.41
C SER A 163 7.11 -13.35 -2.47
N ARG A 164 6.98 -13.78 -3.72
CA ARG A 164 6.77 -12.91 -4.89
C ARG A 164 5.56 -11.99 -4.80
N HIS A 165 4.63 -12.31 -3.93
CA HIS A 165 3.32 -11.66 -3.82
C HIS A 165 3.28 -10.58 -2.75
N PHE A 166 4.19 -10.60 -1.75
CA PHE A 166 4.13 -9.68 -0.63
C PHE A 166 5.23 -8.62 -0.71
N SER A 167 4.85 -7.39 -0.44
CA SER A 167 5.79 -6.30 -0.13
C SER A 167 5.28 -5.49 1.06
N ILE A 168 6.22 -4.93 1.81
CA ILE A 168 5.97 -3.95 2.87
C ILE A 168 6.64 -2.65 2.47
N GLY A 169 6.00 -1.53 2.76
CA GLY A 169 6.55 -0.24 2.38
C GLY A 169 6.27 0.87 3.37
N LEU A 170 6.97 1.97 3.15
CA LEU A 170 6.80 3.25 3.82
C LEU A 170 6.52 4.31 2.76
N ARG A 171 5.58 5.20 3.05
CA ARG A 171 5.07 6.21 2.12
C ARG A 171 4.89 7.53 2.84
N GLY A 172 5.24 8.63 2.17
CA GLY A 172 4.94 9.99 2.56
C GLY A 172 4.14 10.68 1.45
N GLU A 173 3.00 11.26 1.78
CA GLU A 173 2.08 11.86 0.81
C GLU A 173 1.67 13.25 1.26
N TYR A 174 1.50 14.14 0.30
CA TYR A 174 1.12 15.52 0.52
C TYR A 174 -0.05 15.87 -0.40
N TYR A 175 -1.15 16.29 0.21
CA TYR A 175 -2.38 16.61 -0.49
C TYR A 175 -2.82 18.04 -0.26
N TRP A 176 -3.35 18.63 -1.29
CA TRP A 176 -4.00 19.93 -1.27
C TRP A 176 -5.52 19.75 -1.29
N LEU A 177 -6.15 20.31 -0.27
CA LEU A 177 -7.59 20.26 -0.05
C LEU A 177 -8.19 21.60 -0.46
N ARG A 178 -8.67 21.68 -1.71
CA ARG A 178 -9.10 22.95 -2.33
C ARG A 178 -10.19 23.64 -1.51
N ASP A 179 -11.22 22.90 -1.13
CA ASP A 179 -12.44 23.46 -0.52
C ASP A 179 -12.33 23.57 1.01
N LEU A 180 -11.20 23.20 1.60
CA LEU A 180 -10.87 23.37 3.02
C LEU A 180 -9.95 24.58 3.24
N ARG A 181 -10.34 25.76 2.71
CA ARG A 181 -9.54 27.00 2.74
C ARG A 181 -8.10 26.78 2.26
N SER A 182 -7.92 25.99 1.22
CA SER A 182 -6.59 25.60 0.71
C SER A 182 -5.69 24.96 1.78
N SER A 183 -6.27 24.29 2.77
CA SER A 183 -5.52 23.50 3.73
C SER A 183 -4.79 22.37 3.01
N LYS A 184 -3.73 21.92 3.64
CA LYS A 184 -2.87 20.86 3.12
C LYS A 184 -2.75 19.81 4.20
N ASP A 185 -2.62 18.55 3.80
CA ASP A 185 -2.26 17.49 4.72
C ASP A 185 -0.96 16.79 4.30
N LEU A 186 -0.25 16.32 5.28
CA LEU A 186 0.89 15.43 5.12
C LEU A 186 0.57 14.13 5.83
N MET A 187 0.67 13.06 5.09
CA MET A 187 0.44 11.72 5.59
C MET A 187 1.72 10.90 5.52
N VAL A 188 1.98 10.13 6.56
CA VAL A 188 3.06 9.13 6.58
C VAL A 188 2.44 7.80 6.97
N THR A 189 2.53 6.81 6.08
CA THR A 189 1.93 5.48 6.26
C THR A 189 2.95 4.38 6.07
N THR A 190 2.77 3.28 6.80
CA THR A 190 3.32 1.97 6.47
C THR A 190 2.21 1.11 5.90
N TYR A 191 2.53 0.22 4.99
CA TYR A 191 1.55 -0.62 4.32
C TYR A 191 2.08 -2.00 3.99
N LEU A 192 1.15 -2.92 3.85
CA LEU A 192 1.37 -4.26 3.33
C LEU A 192 0.64 -4.38 1.99
N ARG A 193 1.36 -4.79 0.95
CA ARG A 193 0.83 -5.05 -0.39
C ARG A 193 0.83 -6.54 -0.69
N TYR A 194 -0.26 -7.01 -1.27
CA TYR A 194 -0.37 -8.34 -1.88
C TYR A 194 -0.67 -8.19 -3.38
N THR A 195 0.15 -8.83 -4.23
CA THR A 195 -0.02 -8.88 -5.68
C THR A 195 -0.46 -10.28 -6.10
N PHE A 196 -1.56 -10.36 -6.83
CA PHE A 196 -2.18 -11.63 -7.27
C PHE A 196 -1.43 -12.31 -8.41
#